data_f4a810badf390a2a94851b3ec1740532
#
_entry.id   f4a810badf390a2a94851b3ec1740532
#
_cell.length_a   1.000
_cell.length_b   1.000
_cell.length_c   1.000
_cell.angle_alpha   90.00
_cell.angle_beta   90.00
_cell.angle_gamma   90.00
#
_symmetry.space_group_name_H-M   'P 1'
#
loop_
_entity.id
_entity.type
_entity.pdbx_description
1 polymer ?
#
loop_
_entity_poly.entity_id
_entity_poly.type
_entity_poly.pdbx_seq_one_letter_code
_entity_poly.pdbx_strand_id
1 'polypeptide(L)'
;ERSRGLGDVYKRQDEESFYRWIEPVRDSWGAVVCAGTAFVVRRRALDQVGGFVESALSEDYVTGIALREQGWRLLYLQQKLSAGLAAESMADFVQQRQRWANGTLQSLRLPQGPLQARGLRLGQRLAYLEGVIHWLSNLPRLVLMLMPLSYGLLGITPILLNERAIIELMLPLWGTV
;
A
#
# COMPACT_ATOMS: atom_id res chain seq x y z
N GLU A 1 29.24 1.23 -15.61
CA GLU A 1 28.18 0.27 -15.26
C GLU A 1 28.25 0.02 -13.76
N ARG A 2 27.51 0.84 -12.97
CA ARG A 2 27.46 0.68 -11.51
C ARG A 2 26.75 -0.65 -11.21
N SER A 3 27.40 -1.50 -10.42
CA SER A 3 26.84 -2.74 -9.88
C SER A 3 25.48 -2.43 -9.23
N ARG A 4 24.41 -2.91 -9.86
CA ARG A 4 23.05 -2.80 -9.31
C ARG A 4 22.97 -3.70 -8.08
N GLY A 5 22.95 -3.10 -6.89
CA GLY A 5 22.84 -3.83 -5.64
C GLY A 5 21.47 -4.50 -5.50
N LEU A 6 21.38 -5.55 -4.66
CA LEU A 6 20.12 -6.23 -4.32
C LEU A 6 19.01 -5.25 -3.90
N GLY A 7 19.36 -4.15 -3.23
CA GLY A 7 18.41 -3.10 -2.86
C GLY A 7 17.70 -2.43 -4.03
N ASP A 8 18.35 -2.30 -5.20
CA ASP A 8 17.73 -1.69 -6.38
C ASP A 8 16.71 -2.63 -7.03
N VAL A 9 16.89 -3.92 -6.89
CA VAL A 9 15.94 -4.94 -7.38
C VAL A 9 14.65 -4.89 -6.56
N TYR A 10 14.77 -4.85 -5.24
CA TYR A 10 13.61 -4.76 -4.34
C TYR A 10 12.80 -3.46 -4.52
N LYS A 11 13.47 -2.33 -4.68
CA LYS A 11 12.83 -1.03 -4.95
C LYS A 11 11.97 -1.06 -6.21
N ARG A 12 12.52 -1.61 -7.30
CA ARG A 12 11.79 -1.72 -8.58
C ARG A 12 10.61 -2.67 -8.49
N GLN A 13 10.78 -3.79 -7.81
CA GLN A 13 9.76 -4.83 -7.69
C GLN A 13 8.55 -4.33 -6.91
N ASP A 14 8.77 -3.56 -5.87
CA ASP A 14 7.71 -3.01 -5.03
C ASP A 14 6.90 -1.92 -5.76
N GLU A 15 7.59 -0.97 -6.42
CA GLU A 15 6.94 0.06 -7.24
C GLU A 15 6.24 -0.56 -8.46
N GLU A 16 6.86 -1.53 -9.12
CA GLU A 16 6.26 -2.22 -10.25
C GLU A 16 4.99 -2.98 -9.83
N SER A 17 5.00 -3.63 -8.67
CA SER A 17 3.83 -4.34 -8.14
C SER A 17 2.66 -3.39 -7.87
N PHE A 18 2.94 -2.22 -7.29
CA PHE A 18 1.91 -1.21 -7.02
C PHE A 18 1.27 -0.70 -8.31
N TYR A 19 2.07 -0.21 -9.25
CA TYR A 19 1.55 0.40 -10.48
C TYR A 19 1.05 -0.62 -11.51
N ARG A 20 1.57 -1.85 -11.52
CA ARG A 20 1.20 -2.86 -12.50
C ARG A 20 -0.01 -3.69 -12.09
N TRP A 21 -0.18 -3.94 -10.81
CA TRP A 21 -1.19 -4.86 -10.29
C TRP A 21 -2.23 -4.18 -9.38
N ILE A 22 -1.78 -3.39 -8.41
CA ILE A 22 -2.67 -2.83 -7.39
C ILE A 22 -3.52 -1.69 -7.96
N GLU A 23 -2.92 -0.70 -8.60
CA GLU A 23 -3.64 0.46 -9.13
C GLU A 23 -4.68 0.12 -10.21
N PRO A 24 -4.42 -0.79 -11.18
CA PRO A 24 -5.44 -1.23 -12.12
C PRO A 24 -6.64 -1.91 -11.46
N VAL A 25 -6.39 -2.73 -10.44
CA VAL A 25 -7.48 -3.34 -9.65
C VAL A 25 -8.27 -2.26 -8.90
N ARG A 26 -7.60 -1.30 -8.29
CA ARG A 26 -8.24 -0.16 -7.61
C ARG A 26 -9.04 0.72 -8.58
N ASP A 27 -8.59 0.91 -9.82
CA ASP A 27 -9.34 1.63 -10.85
C ASP A 27 -10.67 0.93 -11.18
N SER A 28 -10.69 -0.40 -11.29
CA SER A 28 -11.91 -1.17 -11.51
C SER A 28 -12.94 -0.99 -10.37
N TRP A 29 -12.49 -0.72 -9.15
CA TRP A 29 -13.33 -0.42 -7.99
C TRP A 29 -13.64 1.08 -7.84
N GLY A 30 -13.01 1.93 -8.66
CA GLY A 30 -13.09 3.38 -8.56
C GLY A 30 -12.46 3.92 -7.28
N ALA A 31 -11.36 3.32 -6.83
CA ALA A 31 -10.63 3.65 -5.61
C ALA A 31 -9.13 3.88 -5.88
N VAL A 32 -8.81 4.46 -7.03
CA VAL A 32 -7.45 4.85 -7.43
C VAL A 32 -6.83 5.75 -6.37
N VAL A 33 -5.56 5.54 -6.07
CA VAL A 33 -4.77 6.39 -5.17
C VAL A 33 -4.02 7.45 -5.97
N CYS A 34 -4.11 8.69 -5.54
CA CYS A 34 -3.20 9.73 -6.03
C CYS A 34 -1.80 9.46 -5.46
N ALA A 35 -0.82 9.23 -6.33
CA ALA A 35 0.53 8.82 -5.95
C ALA A 35 1.54 10.00 -5.90
N GLY A 36 1.06 11.22 -5.69
CA GLY A 36 1.86 12.39 -5.35
C GLY A 36 2.72 13.00 -6.47
N THR A 37 3.32 12.20 -7.33
CA THR A 37 4.35 12.68 -8.28
C THR A 37 3.90 12.76 -9.74
N ALA A 38 2.84 12.05 -10.11
CA ALA A 38 2.43 11.93 -11.51
C ALA A 38 0.92 11.84 -11.65
N PHE A 39 0.23 12.92 -11.34
CA PHE A 39 -1.21 13.00 -11.56
C PHE A 39 -1.62 14.36 -12.10
N VAL A 40 -2.75 14.40 -12.74
CA VAL A 40 -3.41 15.62 -13.23
C VAL A 40 -4.78 15.70 -12.58
N VAL A 41 -5.10 16.83 -11.99
CA VAL A 41 -6.39 17.08 -11.36
C VAL A 41 -7.07 18.29 -12.00
N ARG A 42 -8.39 18.21 -12.21
CA ARG A 42 -9.16 19.36 -12.65
C ARG A 42 -9.18 20.42 -11.55
N ARG A 43 -8.82 21.65 -11.87
CA ARG A 43 -8.81 22.76 -10.91
C ARG A 43 -10.15 22.88 -10.17
N ARG A 44 -11.27 22.80 -10.89
CA ARG A 44 -12.61 22.82 -10.28
C ARG A 44 -12.82 21.71 -9.24
N ALA A 45 -12.29 20.52 -9.47
CA ALA A 45 -12.40 19.41 -8.53
C ALA A 45 -11.63 19.71 -7.24
N LEU A 46 -10.41 20.22 -7.40
CA LEU A 46 -9.56 20.59 -6.27
C LEU A 46 -10.17 21.76 -5.47
N ASP A 47 -10.69 22.77 -6.14
CA ASP A 47 -11.36 23.91 -5.49
C ASP A 47 -12.61 23.47 -4.71
N GLN A 48 -13.34 22.45 -5.20
CA GLN A 48 -14.55 21.94 -4.55
C GLN A 48 -14.23 21.20 -3.22
N VAL A 49 -13.06 20.60 -3.10
CA VAL A 49 -12.62 19.93 -1.85
C VAL A 49 -11.79 20.84 -0.94
N GLY A 50 -11.60 22.09 -1.35
CA GLY A 50 -10.86 23.09 -0.56
C GLY A 50 -9.34 23.04 -0.73
N GLY A 51 -8.83 22.43 -1.81
CA GLY A 51 -7.40 22.25 -2.04
C GLY A 51 -6.87 20.89 -1.62
N PHE A 52 -5.56 20.80 -1.47
CA PHE A 52 -4.92 19.63 -0.90
C PHE A 52 -5.17 19.56 0.61
N VAL A 53 -5.29 18.34 1.16
CA VAL A 53 -5.49 18.13 2.60
C VAL A 53 -4.13 18.24 3.31
N GLU A 54 -3.67 19.48 3.54
CA GLU A 54 -2.35 19.80 4.10
C GLU A 54 -2.13 19.28 5.53
N SER A 55 -3.20 18.94 6.24
CA SER A 55 -3.12 18.32 7.58
C SER A 55 -2.69 16.86 7.56
N ALA A 56 -2.65 16.25 6.38
CA ALA A 56 -2.25 14.85 6.20
C ALA A 56 -0.79 14.75 5.79
N LEU A 57 -0.05 13.79 6.37
CA LEU A 57 1.32 13.47 5.95
C LEU A 57 1.38 12.86 4.53
N SER A 58 0.29 12.22 4.09
CA SER A 58 0.08 11.76 2.72
C SER A 58 -1.10 12.55 2.16
N GLU A 59 -0.86 13.82 1.86
CA GLU A 59 -1.86 14.76 1.37
C GLU A 59 -2.49 14.33 0.05
N ASP A 60 -1.70 13.70 -0.81
CA ASP A 60 -2.10 13.13 -2.09
C ASP A 60 -3.14 12.01 -1.93
N TYR A 61 -2.84 11.05 -1.04
CA TYR A 61 -3.72 9.95 -0.74
C TYR A 61 -5.07 10.43 -0.18
N VAL A 62 -5.03 11.31 0.82
CA VAL A 62 -6.26 11.80 1.48
C VAL A 62 -7.04 12.73 0.57
N THR A 63 -6.37 13.58 -0.22
CA THR A 63 -7.03 14.41 -1.22
C THR A 63 -7.73 13.56 -2.29
N GLY A 64 -7.12 12.46 -2.72
CA GLY A 64 -7.75 11.49 -3.62
C GLY A 64 -9.06 10.94 -3.05
N ILE A 65 -9.09 10.60 -1.76
CA ILE A 65 -10.31 10.14 -1.07
C ILE A 65 -11.36 11.27 -1.00
N ALA A 66 -10.95 12.49 -0.66
CA ALA A 66 -11.83 13.64 -0.60
C ALA A 66 -12.48 13.96 -1.96
N LEU A 67 -11.71 13.90 -3.04
CA LEU A 67 -12.23 14.02 -4.40
C LEU A 67 -13.26 12.93 -4.72
N ARG A 68 -12.97 11.70 -4.32
CA ARG A 68 -13.88 10.58 -4.54
C ARG A 68 -15.17 10.72 -3.71
N GLU A 69 -15.09 11.21 -2.49
CA GLU A 69 -16.24 11.51 -1.63
C GLU A 69 -17.21 12.51 -2.28
N GLN A 70 -16.67 13.50 -2.99
CA GLN A 70 -17.45 14.50 -3.75
C GLN A 70 -17.96 13.97 -5.11
N GLY A 71 -17.80 12.69 -5.39
CA GLY A 71 -18.29 12.04 -6.61
C GLY A 71 -17.35 12.14 -7.81
N TRP A 72 -16.17 12.74 -7.68
CA TRP A 72 -15.20 12.77 -8.76
C TRP A 72 -14.65 11.37 -9.04
N ARG A 73 -14.47 11.05 -10.32
CA ARG A 73 -13.87 9.81 -10.74
C ARG A 73 -12.37 9.98 -10.88
N LEU A 74 -11.60 9.19 -10.14
CA LEU A 74 -10.17 9.04 -10.31
C LEU A 74 -9.94 7.89 -11.29
N LEU A 75 -8.99 8.07 -12.20
CA LEU A 75 -8.65 7.08 -13.22
C LEU A 75 -7.15 6.81 -13.15
N TYR A 76 -6.77 5.57 -13.28
CA TYR A 76 -5.38 5.18 -13.43
C TYR A 76 -5.02 5.03 -14.91
N LEU A 77 -3.95 5.70 -15.32
CA LEU A 77 -3.43 5.59 -16.67
C LEU A 77 -2.23 4.65 -16.69
N GLN A 78 -2.37 3.48 -17.29
CA GLN A 78 -1.35 2.43 -17.30
C GLN A 78 -0.18 2.70 -18.27
N GLN A 79 0.08 3.96 -18.59
CA GLN A 79 1.17 4.39 -19.44
C GLN A 79 2.27 5.05 -18.60
N LYS A 80 3.52 4.67 -18.84
CA LYS A 80 4.68 5.29 -18.18
C LYS A 80 4.96 6.65 -18.82
N LEU A 81 4.38 7.71 -18.29
CA LEU A 81 4.52 9.08 -18.81
C LEU A 81 5.53 9.92 -18.04
N SER A 82 5.96 9.46 -16.88
CA SER A 82 6.94 10.16 -16.05
C SER A 82 7.95 9.19 -15.45
N ALA A 83 9.11 9.71 -15.11
CA ALA A 83 10.15 8.99 -14.39
C ALA A 83 10.71 9.92 -13.30
N GLY A 84 10.97 9.38 -12.14
CA GLY A 84 11.56 10.07 -11.01
C GLY A 84 12.78 9.33 -10.46
N LEU A 85 13.54 9.99 -9.63
CA LEU A 85 14.65 9.36 -8.92
C LEU A 85 14.10 8.49 -7.78
N ALA A 86 14.49 7.23 -7.75
CA ALA A 86 14.24 6.37 -6.60
C ALA A 86 15.15 6.76 -5.45
N ALA A 87 14.80 6.36 -4.22
CA ALA A 87 15.66 6.55 -3.06
C ALA A 87 17.07 5.99 -3.32
N GLU A 88 18.11 6.81 -3.15
CA GLU A 88 19.47 6.44 -3.52
C GLU A 88 20.17 5.58 -2.45
N SER A 89 19.75 5.73 -1.18
CA SER A 89 20.28 4.97 -0.06
C SER A 89 19.19 4.13 0.63
N MET A 90 19.63 3.14 1.42
CA MET A 90 18.72 2.35 2.26
C MET A 90 18.08 3.22 3.35
N ALA A 91 18.79 4.21 3.87
CA ALA A 91 18.27 5.14 4.86
C ALA A 91 17.12 5.97 4.28
N ASP A 92 17.29 6.53 3.08
CA ASP A 92 16.26 7.30 2.39
C ASP A 92 15.04 6.43 2.05
N PHE A 93 15.28 5.19 1.64
CA PHE A 93 14.20 4.23 1.38
C PHE A 93 13.38 3.94 2.63
N VAL A 94 14.03 3.66 3.76
CA VAL A 94 13.34 3.41 5.04
C VAL A 94 12.56 4.65 5.49
N GLN A 95 13.18 5.83 5.40
CA GLN A 95 12.50 7.09 5.76
C GLN A 95 11.27 7.35 4.88
N GLN A 96 11.38 7.12 3.59
CA GLN A 96 10.25 7.24 2.65
C GLN A 96 9.11 6.29 3.04
N ARG A 97 9.43 5.02 3.31
CA ARG A 97 8.43 4.01 3.72
C ARG A 97 7.78 4.34 5.06
N GLN A 98 8.55 4.81 6.02
CA GLN A 98 8.00 5.28 7.31
C GLN A 98 7.04 6.45 7.12
N ARG A 99 7.37 7.41 6.26
CA ARG A 99 6.47 8.54 5.96
C ARG A 99 5.17 8.05 5.34
N TRP A 100 5.24 7.15 4.37
CA TRP A 100 4.03 6.58 3.72
C TRP A 100 3.18 5.77 4.68
N ALA A 101 3.80 4.93 5.50
CA ALA A 101 3.11 4.17 6.54
C ALA A 101 2.39 5.10 7.53
N ASN A 102 3.12 6.07 8.07
CA ASN A 102 2.56 7.04 9.02
C ASN A 102 1.42 7.85 8.40
N GLY A 103 1.56 8.33 7.17
CA GLY A 103 0.51 9.07 6.47
C GLY A 103 -0.73 8.23 6.20
N THR A 104 -0.55 6.98 5.77
CA THR A 104 -1.66 6.06 5.54
C THR A 104 -2.38 5.71 6.86
N LEU A 105 -1.64 5.43 7.93
CA LEU A 105 -2.23 5.14 9.25
C LEU A 105 -2.91 6.38 9.86
N GLN A 106 -2.31 7.57 9.69
CA GLN A 106 -2.92 8.83 10.12
C GLN A 106 -4.26 9.07 9.44
N SER A 107 -4.41 8.68 8.19
CA SER A 107 -5.65 8.88 7.41
C SER A 107 -6.88 8.25 8.06
N LEU A 108 -6.71 7.20 8.89
CA LEU A 108 -7.82 6.57 9.61
C LEU A 108 -8.53 7.53 10.59
N ARG A 109 -7.80 8.55 11.07
CA ARG A 109 -8.32 9.54 12.04
C ARG A 109 -8.82 10.82 11.39
N LEU A 110 -8.56 11.01 10.10
CA LEU A 110 -8.95 12.22 9.39
C LEU A 110 -10.40 12.14 8.90
N PRO A 111 -11.14 13.25 8.90
CA PRO A 111 -12.51 13.31 8.39
C PRO A 111 -12.64 12.83 6.93
N GLN A 112 -11.64 13.12 6.11
CA GLN A 112 -11.54 12.71 4.70
C GLN A 112 -10.93 11.31 4.54
N GLY A 113 -10.61 10.64 5.63
CA GLY A 113 -10.00 9.32 5.61
C GLY A 113 -10.98 8.19 5.28
N PRO A 114 -10.45 6.98 5.00
CA PRO A 114 -11.26 5.86 4.49
C PRO A 114 -12.33 5.37 5.47
N LEU A 115 -12.19 5.62 6.77
CA LEU A 115 -13.20 5.26 7.76
C LEU A 115 -14.32 6.30 7.88
N GLN A 116 -14.00 7.59 7.73
CA GLN A 116 -14.91 8.69 8.04
C GLN A 116 -15.58 9.29 6.81
N ALA A 117 -14.94 9.25 5.63
CA ALA A 117 -15.49 9.75 4.38
C ALA A 117 -16.86 9.11 4.09
N ARG A 118 -17.89 9.94 3.93
CA ARG A 118 -19.29 9.48 3.83
C ARG A 118 -19.71 9.07 2.42
N GLY A 119 -19.11 9.66 1.40
CA GLY A 119 -19.46 9.42 -0.01
C GLY A 119 -18.85 8.14 -0.63
N LEU A 120 -18.11 7.34 0.13
CA LEU A 120 -17.49 6.12 -0.36
C LEU A 120 -18.46 4.93 -0.31
N ARG A 121 -18.53 4.17 -1.41
CA ARG A 121 -19.18 2.84 -1.42
C ARG A 121 -18.35 1.86 -0.59
N LEU A 122 -18.98 0.79 -0.07
CA LEU A 122 -18.30 -0.21 0.75
C LEU A 122 -17.04 -0.78 0.07
N GLY A 123 -17.14 -1.16 -1.21
CA GLY A 123 -15.99 -1.68 -1.97
C GLY A 123 -14.83 -0.67 -2.07
N GLN A 124 -15.14 0.61 -2.28
CA GLN A 124 -14.12 1.66 -2.31
C GLN A 124 -13.45 1.85 -0.95
N ARG A 125 -14.25 1.83 0.11
CA ARG A 125 -13.75 1.90 1.48
C ARG A 125 -12.80 0.75 1.78
N LEU A 126 -13.18 -0.47 1.42
CA LEU A 126 -12.34 -1.66 1.59
C LEU A 126 -11.05 -1.57 0.77
N ALA A 127 -11.13 -1.08 -0.48
CA ALA A 127 -9.97 -0.89 -1.32
C ALA A 127 -8.98 0.16 -0.77
N TYR A 128 -9.47 1.25 -0.16
CA TYR A 128 -8.58 2.19 0.52
C TYR A 128 -8.03 1.63 1.84
N LEU A 129 -8.82 0.87 2.60
CA LEU A 129 -8.37 0.22 3.83
C LEU A 129 -7.32 -0.88 3.57
N GLU A 130 -7.30 -1.48 2.39
CA GLU A 130 -6.25 -2.42 2.00
C GLU A 130 -4.85 -1.81 2.17
N GLY A 131 -4.64 -0.55 1.77
CA GLY A 131 -3.37 0.16 1.99
C GLY A 131 -2.97 0.26 3.46
N VAL A 132 -3.94 0.39 4.37
CA VAL A 132 -3.69 0.38 5.82
C VAL A 132 -3.31 -1.02 6.29
N ILE A 133 -4.05 -2.04 5.84
CA ILE A 133 -3.78 -3.45 6.17
C ILE A 133 -2.40 -3.87 5.67
N HIS A 134 -1.99 -3.38 4.50
CA HIS A 134 -0.65 -3.62 3.96
C HIS A 134 0.44 -3.24 4.97
N TRP A 135 0.36 -2.04 5.56
CA TRP A 135 1.35 -1.59 6.55
C TRP A 135 1.26 -2.38 7.86
N LEU A 136 0.07 -2.69 8.33
CA LEU A 136 -0.14 -3.49 9.55
C LEU A 136 0.31 -4.94 9.37
N SER A 137 0.29 -5.49 8.16
CA SER A 137 0.71 -6.86 7.86
C SER A 137 2.19 -7.13 8.14
N ASN A 138 3.01 -6.10 8.31
CA ASN A 138 4.41 -6.25 8.69
C ASN A 138 4.58 -6.83 10.10
N LEU A 139 3.62 -6.57 11.02
CA LEU A 139 3.65 -7.13 12.38
C LEU A 139 3.49 -8.66 12.38
N PRO A 140 2.43 -9.26 11.79
CA PRO A 140 2.32 -10.71 11.70
C PRO A 140 3.45 -11.34 10.88
N ARG A 141 3.99 -10.68 9.86
CA ARG A 141 5.17 -11.17 9.13
C ARG A 141 6.38 -11.28 10.06
N LEU A 142 6.63 -10.26 10.88
CA LEU A 142 7.72 -10.30 11.87
C LEU A 142 7.53 -11.46 12.85
N VAL A 143 6.32 -11.65 13.38
CA VAL A 143 6.00 -12.79 14.26
C VAL A 143 6.29 -14.11 13.57
N LEU A 144 5.85 -14.29 12.32
CA LEU A 144 6.14 -15.50 11.54
C LEU A 144 7.64 -15.73 11.33
N MET A 145 8.41 -14.67 11.07
CA MET A 145 9.87 -14.76 10.93
C MET A 145 10.57 -15.13 12.23
N LEU A 146 10.00 -14.77 13.38
CA LEU A 146 10.56 -15.10 14.69
C LEU A 146 10.16 -16.51 15.20
N MET A 147 9.16 -17.14 14.57
CA MET A 147 8.72 -18.50 14.96
C MET A 147 9.84 -19.55 14.98
N PRO A 148 10.73 -19.66 13.98
CA PRO A 148 11.83 -20.62 14.03
C PRO A 148 12.77 -20.39 15.20
N LEU A 149 12.96 -19.12 15.61
CA LEU A 149 13.79 -18.76 16.76
C LEU A 149 13.14 -19.20 18.08
N SER A 150 11.82 -19.11 18.21
CA SER A 150 11.10 -19.57 19.39
C SER A 150 11.27 -21.08 19.59
N TYR A 151 11.30 -21.85 18.52
CA TYR A 151 11.59 -23.28 18.56
C TYR A 151 13.05 -23.55 18.92
N GLY A 152 14.01 -22.92 18.21
CA GLY A 152 15.43 -23.17 18.40
C GLY A 152 15.99 -22.72 19.76
N LEU A 153 15.48 -21.61 20.32
CA LEU A 153 15.98 -21.03 21.57
C LEU A 153 15.18 -21.47 22.80
N LEU A 154 13.87 -21.66 22.66
CA LEU A 154 12.96 -21.88 23.79
C LEU A 154 12.33 -23.28 23.80
N GLY A 155 12.52 -24.07 22.76
CA GLY A 155 11.88 -25.39 22.60
C GLY A 155 10.34 -25.28 22.44
N ILE A 156 9.80 -24.07 22.16
CA ILE A 156 8.37 -23.86 22.02
C ILE A 156 7.99 -24.13 20.57
N THR A 157 7.10 -25.09 20.35
CA THR A 157 6.47 -25.34 19.05
C THR A 157 5.20 -24.49 18.92
N PRO A 158 5.25 -23.32 18.25
CA PRO A 158 4.11 -22.41 18.18
C PRO A 158 2.95 -22.98 17.36
N ILE A 159 3.21 -23.96 16.50
CA ILE A 159 2.19 -24.62 15.69
C ILE A 159 2.44 -26.13 15.76
N LEU A 160 1.46 -26.85 16.31
CA LEU A 160 1.44 -28.31 16.29
C LEU A 160 0.67 -28.77 15.04
N LEU A 161 1.37 -28.87 13.91
CA LEU A 161 0.82 -29.44 12.69
C LEU A 161 1.34 -30.88 12.55
N ASN A 162 0.44 -31.83 12.30
CA ASN A 162 0.85 -33.14 11.85
C ASN A 162 1.29 -33.08 10.37
N GLU A 163 2.04 -34.06 9.91
CA GLU A 163 2.59 -34.11 8.54
C GLU A 163 1.49 -33.91 7.47
N ARG A 164 0.32 -34.51 7.70
CA ARG A 164 -0.82 -34.41 6.78
C ARG A 164 -1.36 -32.99 6.67
N ALA A 165 -1.52 -32.29 7.79
CA ALA A 165 -1.97 -30.89 7.81
C ALA A 165 -0.96 -29.95 7.15
N ILE A 166 0.34 -30.22 7.26
CA ILE A 166 1.39 -29.48 6.56
C ILE A 166 1.25 -29.66 5.04
N ILE A 167 1.07 -30.91 4.58
CA ILE A 167 0.90 -31.21 3.16
C ILE A 167 -0.38 -30.52 2.61
N GLU A 168 -1.51 -30.65 3.29
CA GLU A 168 -2.78 -30.04 2.89
C GLU A 168 -2.71 -28.51 2.84
N LEU A 169 -1.94 -27.88 3.73
CA LEU A 169 -1.74 -26.42 3.74
C LEU A 169 -0.78 -25.95 2.63
N MET A 170 0.25 -26.75 2.31
CA MET A 170 1.29 -26.38 1.34
C MET A 170 0.93 -26.73 -0.10
N LEU A 171 0.09 -27.76 -0.32
CA LEU A 171 -0.32 -28.22 -1.65
C LEU A 171 -0.89 -27.08 -2.54
N PRO A 172 -1.80 -26.20 -2.05
CA PRO A 172 -2.30 -25.09 -2.84
C PRO A 172 -1.22 -24.07 -3.22
N LEU A 173 -0.21 -23.87 -2.34
CA LEU A 173 0.90 -22.95 -2.57
C LEU A 173 1.88 -23.50 -3.62
N TRP A 174 2.12 -24.81 -3.64
CA TRP A 174 3.02 -25.43 -4.63
C TRP A 174 2.37 -25.62 -6.00
N GLY A 175 1.05 -25.72 -6.05
CA GLY A 175 0.30 -25.83 -7.31
C GLY A 175 0.10 -24.52 -8.07
N THR A 176 0.54 -23.38 -7.50
CA THR A 176 0.42 -22.03 -8.09
C THR A 176 1.75 -21.45 -8.59
N VAL A 177 2.85 -22.23 -8.54
CA VAL A 177 4.19 -21.83 -9.03
C VAL A 177 4.47 -22.39 -10.42
#